data_297bbbe9057e782562b95a893fb600d7
#
_entry.id   297bbbe9057e782562b95a893fb600d7
#
_cell.length_a   1.000
_cell.length_b   1.000
_cell.length_c   1.000
_cell.angle_alpha   90.00
_cell.angle_beta   90.00
_cell.angle_gamma   90.00
#
_symmetry.space_group_name_H-M   'P 1'
#
loop_
_entity.id
_entity.type
_entity.pdbx_description
1 polymer ?
#
loop_
_entity_poly.entity_id
_entity_poly.type
_entity_poly.pdbx_seq_one_letter_code
_entity_poly.pdbx_strand_id
1 'polypeptide(L)'
;AALGHIDLVIVDECHLISHKNEGGYRTLLDELKVINPELRVIGLTATPYRLGHGLITDKPAIFDDLIEPVSIEELIYKRHLATLRSKTTTTKLDTSDVKKRGGEFIEAELQKAVDTRKNNESVVAEVIRLAGDRKSWLFFCAGINHAKNVSIELRDQGIKSACITGETSKTDRERIIHEFKSGKIRALTNANVLTTGFDAPNIDLIAMLRPTMSASLYVQMAGRGMRIKDHIDHCLVLDFAGVVETHGPITNVQPPNKAGTGNGEMPVKLCTECHELCAISVKVCPSCGHEFPPSVPKPLALRHDDIMGMDAKDMIITGWNWRKHISNASGKEMLAVSYYSKNLSDPSITEYLPLRHDGYAGDKAVRELAKMANASGVGSRELFAVGVTKLDQIATYMNHGKPPTTIAYKKEGKFYRVLSRKWND
;
A
#
# COMPACT_ATOMS: atom_id res chain seq x y z
N ALA A 1 13.08 28.63 18.65
CA ALA A 1 12.95 30.04 19.10
C ALA A 1 13.01 31.09 17.97
N ALA A 2 13.58 30.78 16.81
CA ALA A 2 13.69 31.74 15.70
C ALA A 2 12.36 32.03 14.97
N LEU A 3 11.33 31.13 15.10
CA LEU A 3 10.08 31.22 14.35
C LEU A 3 8.97 32.00 15.08
N GLY A 4 9.14 32.31 16.39
CA GLY A 4 8.14 33.02 17.18
C GLY A 4 6.85 32.21 17.39
N HIS A 5 5.72 32.91 17.56
CA HIS A 5 4.40 32.31 17.77
C HIS A 5 3.86 31.73 16.46
N ILE A 6 3.49 30.44 16.47
CA ILE A 6 2.92 29.69 15.35
C ILE A 6 1.61 29.02 15.82
N ASP A 7 0.54 29.19 15.09
CA ASP A 7 -0.78 28.60 15.40
C ASP A 7 -0.97 27.23 14.75
N LEU A 8 -0.37 27.01 13.60
CA LEU A 8 -0.53 25.79 12.81
C LEU A 8 0.79 25.37 12.16
N VAL A 9 1.13 24.09 12.32
CA VAL A 9 2.21 23.43 11.58
C VAL A 9 1.61 22.34 10.70
N ILE A 10 1.94 22.38 9.41
CA ILE A 10 1.60 21.32 8.46
C ILE A 10 2.88 20.55 8.11
N VAL A 11 2.87 19.23 8.32
CA VAL A 11 4.03 18.36 8.08
C VAL A 11 3.71 17.42 6.94
N ASP A 12 4.41 17.57 5.82
CA ASP A 12 4.36 16.63 4.71
C ASP A 12 5.19 15.38 5.04
N GLU A 13 4.78 14.21 4.52
CA GLU A 13 5.37 12.90 4.82
C GLU A 13 5.50 12.65 6.34
N CYS A 14 4.47 12.99 7.10
CA CYS A 14 4.47 12.99 8.56
C CYS A 14 4.77 11.62 9.19
N HIS A 15 4.64 10.53 8.43
CA HIS A 15 5.07 9.19 8.85
C HIS A 15 6.59 9.09 9.10
N LEU A 16 7.39 10.06 8.62
CA LEU A 16 8.83 10.13 8.89
C LEU A 16 9.16 10.67 10.30
N ILE A 17 8.21 11.30 10.99
CA ILE A 17 8.43 11.81 12.35
C ILE A 17 8.65 10.63 13.31
N SER A 18 9.74 10.64 14.07
CA SER A 18 10.05 9.56 15.01
C SER A 18 8.98 9.33 16.08
N HIS A 19 8.66 8.07 16.38
CA HIS A 19 7.83 7.72 17.55
C HIS A 19 8.56 7.91 18.89
N LYS A 20 9.89 7.88 18.85
CA LYS A 20 10.72 8.21 20.01
C LYS A 20 10.71 9.72 20.20
N ASN A 21 10.83 10.18 21.44
CA ASN A 21 10.94 11.62 21.75
C ASN A 21 12.29 12.22 21.32
N GLU A 22 12.82 11.75 20.19
CA GLU A 22 14.12 12.11 19.64
C GLU A 22 13.95 12.50 18.16
N GLY A 23 14.76 13.45 17.71
CA GLY A 23 14.81 13.89 16.31
C GLY A 23 14.32 15.30 16.08
N GLY A 24 14.86 15.96 15.05
CA GLY A 24 14.66 17.38 14.78
C GLY A 24 13.21 17.83 14.67
N TYR A 25 12.31 17.01 14.11
CA TYR A 25 10.88 17.33 14.05
C TYR A 25 10.22 17.37 15.43
N ARG A 26 10.55 16.40 16.31
CA ARG A 26 10.01 16.39 17.70
C ARG A 26 10.49 17.59 18.47
N THR A 27 11.79 17.83 18.46
CA THR A 27 12.39 18.99 19.13
C THR A 27 11.76 20.30 18.67
N LEU A 28 11.58 20.48 17.34
CA LEU A 28 10.93 21.66 16.79
C LEU A 28 9.49 21.82 17.28
N LEU A 29 8.71 20.75 17.23
CA LEU A 29 7.29 20.79 17.67
C LEU A 29 7.17 21.07 19.17
N ASP A 30 8.05 20.47 19.98
CA ASP A 30 8.06 20.67 21.42
C ASP A 30 8.46 22.12 21.78
N GLU A 31 9.47 22.68 21.11
CA GLU A 31 9.85 24.10 21.28
C GLU A 31 8.72 25.04 20.86
N LEU A 32 8.02 24.78 19.78
CA LEU A 32 6.89 25.57 19.32
C LEU A 32 5.71 25.48 20.29
N LYS A 33 5.45 24.31 20.88
CA LYS A 33 4.40 24.13 21.90
C LYS A 33 4.71 24.84 23.21
N VAL A 34 5.98 25.06 23.55
CA VAL A 34 6.38 25.88 24.70
C VAL A 34 5.97 27.34 24.49
N ILE A 35 6.08 27.84 23.23
CA ILE A 35 5.71 29.23 22.88
C ILE A 35 4.18 29.35 22.73
N ASN A 36 3.54 28.39 22.09
CA ASN A 36 2.09 28.33 21.91
C ASN A 36 1.55 26.94 22.30
N PRO A 37 1.01 26.77 23.54
CA PRO A 37 0.41 25.51 23.98
C PRO A 37 -0.77 25.04 23.12
N GLU A 38 -1.47 25.97 22.45
CA GLU A 38 -2.61 25.71 21.56
C GLU A 38 -2.19 25.37 20.12
N LEU A 39 -0.90 25.16 19.86
CA LEU A 39 -0.35 24.80 18.56
C LEU A 39 -1.07 23.57 18.00
N ARG A 40 -1.62 23.71 16.80
CA ARG A 40 -2.20 22.60 16.04
C ARG A 40 -1.20 22.04 15.04
N VAL A 41 -1.19 20.71 14.91
CA VAL A 41 -0.30 20.02 13.98
C VAL A 41 -1.14 19.16 13.04
N ILE A 42 -1.01 19.39 11.73
CA ILE A 42 -1.63 18.59 10.68
C ILE A 42 -0.53 17.81 9.97
N GLY A 43 -0.69 16.50 9.90
CA GLY A 43 0.20 15.62 9.16
C GLY A 43 -0.41 15.19 7.83
N LEU A 44 0.37 15.29 6.75
CA LEU A 44 -0.01 14.76 5.43
C LEU A 44 0.86 13.55 5.13
N THR A 45 0.26 12.45 4.69
CA THR A 45 0.98 11.25 4.27
C THR A 45 0.09 10.32 3.45
N ALA A 46 0.67 9.64 2.46
CA ALA A 46 0.00 8.55 1.75
C ALA A 46 0.02 7.23 2.54
N THR A 47 0.88 7.11 3.55
CA THR A 47 1.11 5.89 4.32
C THR A 47 1.14 6.22 5.81
N PRO A 48 -0.02 6.22 6.50
CA PRO A 48 -0.13 6.63 7.91
C PRO A 48 0.42 5.58 8.89
N TYR A 49 1.47 4.86 8.51
CA TYR A 49 2.08 3.79 9.30
C TYR A 49 3.59 3.69 9.06
N ARG A 50 4.29 3.06 10.02
CA ARG A 50 5.74 2.82 9.95
C ARG A 50 6.05 1.35 10.20
N LEU A 51 7.10 0.85 9.55
CA LEU A 51 7.61 -0.50 9.76
C LEU A 51 7.95 -0.71 11.26
N GLY A 52 7.37 -1.75 11.86
CA GLY A 52 7.60 -2.12 13.26
C GLY A 52 6.91 -1.24 14.32
N HIS A 53 6.20 -0.15 13.93
CA HIS A 53 5.60 0.79 14.88
C HIS A 53 4.08 0.96 14.76
N GLY A 54 3.45 0.41 13.72
CA GLY A 54 2.01 0.54 13.50
C GLY A 54 1.59 1.91 12.95
N LEU A 55 0.38 2.36 13.28
CA LEU A 55 -0.16 3.64 12.82
C LEU A 55 0.53 4.83 13.50
N ILE A 56 0.58 5.97 12.81
CA ILE A 56 1.14 7.22 13.34
C ILE A 56 0.30 7.81 14.50
N THR A 57 -0.93 7.33 14.68
CA THR A 57 -1.83 7.67 15.79
C THR A 57 -1.72 6.71 16.97
N ASP A 58 -0.93 5.63 16.85
CA ASP A 58 -0.70 4.69 17.95
C ASP A 58 0.15 5.33 19.05
N LYS A 59 -0.31 5.26 20.29
CA LYS A 59 0.38 5.89 21.45
C LYS A 59 1.76 5.27 21.73
N PRO A 60 2.81 6.05 22.02
CA PRO A 60 2.83 7.51 22.11
C PRO A 60 2.84 8.17 20.72
N ALA A 61 1.86 9.03 20.44
CA ALA A 61 1.64 9.63 19.15
C ALA A 61 1.76 11.16 19.18
N ILE A 62 2.09 11.76 18.02
CA ILE A 62 1.96 13.21 17.80
C ILE A 62 0.54 13.56 17.37
N PHE A 63 -0.08 12.66 16.58
CA PHE A 63 -1.39 12.85 15.99
C PHE A 63 -2.44 12.11 16.83
N ASP A 64 -3.53 12.79 17.12
CA ASP A 64 -4.62 12.27 17.94
C ASP A 64 -5.63 11.48 17.12
N ASP A 65 -5.80 11.83 15.85
CA ASP A 65 -6.78 11.22 14.94
C ASP A 65 -6.23 11.10 13.52
N LEU A 66 -6.81 10.18 12.75
CA LEU A 66 -6.54 9.96 11.34
C LEU A 66 -7.81 10.25 10.54
N ILE A 67 -7.80 11.37 9.81
CA ILE A 67 -8.84 11.65 8.81
C ILE A 67 -8.67 10.64 7.68
N GLU A 68 -9.74 9.90 7.38
CA GLU A 68 -9.66 8.80 6.42
C GLU A 68 -9.17 9.25 5.05
N PRO A 69 -8.10 8.65 4.54
CA PRO A 69 -7.64 8.93 3.19
C PRO A 69 -8.64 8.37 2.18
N VAL A 70 -8.79 9.06 1.08
CA VAL A 70 -9.48 8.52 -0.09
C VAL A 70 -8.70 7.29 -0.57
N SER A 71 -9.38 6.16 -0.82
CA SER A 71 -8.68 4.93 -1.22
C SER A 71 -8.05 5.06 -2.60
N ILE A 72 -6.98 4.30 -2.85
CA ILE A 72 -6.33 4.24 -4.17
C ILE A 72 -7.36 3.81 -5.23
N GLU A 73 -8.22 2.83 -4.91
CA GLU A 73 -9.27 2.35 -5.82
C GLU A 73 -10.27 3.46 -6.18
N GLU A 74 -10.70 4.25 -5.19
CA GLU A 74 -11.61 5.37 -5.43
C GLU A 74 -10.97 6.42 -6.32
N LEU A 75 -9.69 6.75 -6.10
CA LEU A 75 -8.96 7.71 -6.92
C LEU A 75 -8.78 7.22 -8.37
N ILE A 76 -8.53 5.92 -8.57
CA ILE A 76 -8.48 5.33 -9.92
C ILE A 76 -9.85 5.35 -10.57
N TYR A 77 -10.88 4.97 -9.84
CA TYR A 77 -12.25 4.99 -10.33
C TYR A 77 -12.69 6.39 -10.77
N LYS A 78 -12.32 7.41 -9.97
CA LYS A 78 -12.56 8.83 -10.31
C LYS A 78 -11.60 9.38 -11.38
N ARG A 79 -10.70 8.56 -11.91
CA ARG A 79 -9.67 8.96 -12.88
C ARG A 79 -8.73 10.07 -12.37
N HIS A 80 -8.45 10.08 -11.07
CA HIS A 80 -7.43 10.93 -10.46
C HIS A 80 -6.06 10.25 -10.41
N LEU A 81 -6.06 8.91 -10.52
CA LEU A 81 -4.85 8.09 -10.63
C LEU A 81 -4.94 7.17 -11.85
N ALA A 82 -3.79 6.90 -12.47
CA ALA A 82 -3.65 5.88 -13.50
C ALA A 82 -3.49 4.49 -12.85
N THR A 83 -3.85 3.45 -13.61
CA THR A 83 -3.65 2.07 -13.17
C THR A 83 -2.18 1.64 -13.29
N LEU A 84 -1.80 0.62 -12.53
CA LEU A 84 -0.56 -0.10 -12.72
C LEU A 84 -0.86 -1.45 -13.37
N ARG A 85 0.02 -1.91 -14.26
CA ARG A 85 0.00 -3.27 -14.80
C ARG A 85 1.33 -3.92 -14.53
N SER A 86 1.34 -5.20 -14.16
CA SER A 86 2.57 -5.98 -14.01
C SER A 86 2.73 -6.98 -15.15
N LYS A 87 3.98 -7.33 -15.42
CA LYS A 87 4.33 -8.51 -16.20
C LYS A 87 5.25 -9.38 -15.37
N THR A 88 5.09 -10.69 -15.49
CA THR A 88 5.98 -11.65 -14.83
C THR A 88 7.40 -11.48 -15.38
N THR A 89 8.35 -11.32 -14.46
CA THR A 89 9.77 -11.30 -14.76
C THR A 89 10.37 -12.70 -14.60
N THR A 90 11.27 -13.08 -15.51
CA THR A 90 12.03 -14.32 -15.42
C THR A 90 13.27 -14.15 -14.56
N THR A 91 13.88 -12.98 -14.60
CA THR A 91 15.02 -12.62 -13.74
C THR A 91 14.47 -12.26 -12.34
N LYS A 92 15.01 -12.90 -11.32
CA LYS A 92 14.73 -12.58 -9.91
C LYS A 92 16.03 -12.30 -9.17
N LEU A 93 16.04 -11.24 -8.37
CA LEU A 93 17.19 -10.88 -7.55
C LEU A 93 17.11 -11.68 -6.24
N ASP A 94 18.12 -12.51 -6.01
CA ASP A 94 18.19 -13.34 -4.81
C ASP A 94 18.70 -12.52 -3.61
N THR A 95 17.95 -12.55 -2.53
CA THR A 95 18.25 -11.85 -1.27
C THR A 95 18.14 -12.78 -0.06
N SER A 96 18.14 -14.09 -0.28
CA SER A 96 17.99 -15.12 0.78
C SER A 96 19.05 -15.00 1.88
N ASP A 97 20.27 -14.62 1.51
CA ASP A 97 21.41 -14.49 2.42
C ASP A 97 21.61 -13.09 3.00
N VAL A 98 20.76 -12.12 2.63
CA VAL A 98 20.89 -10.74 3.08
C VAL A 98 20.28 -10.57 4.48
N LYS A 99 21.09 -10.08 5.40
CA LYS A 99 20.67 -9.84 6.78
C LYS A 99 19.71 -8.65 6.89
N LYS A 100 18.85 -8.72 7.91
CA LYS A 100 17.90 -7.64 8.23
C LYS A 100 18.26 -6.99 9.56
N ARG A 101 18.09 -5.68 9.64
CA ARG A 101 18.27 -4.88 10.85
C ARG A 101 17.07 -3.94 11.01
N GLY A 102 16.42 -3.94 12.18
CA GLY A 102 15.21 -3.13 12.39
C GLY A 102 14.03 -3.49 11.49
N GLY A 103 13.97 -4.74 11.01
CA GLY A 103 12.92 -5.22 10.10
C GLY A 103 13.21 -4.96 8.61
N GLU A 104 14.24 -4.19 8.24
CA GLU A 104 14.61 -3.90 6.85
C GLU A 104 15.96 -4.53 6.50
N PHE A 105 16.23 -4.74 5.21
CA PHE A 105 17.50 -5.24 4.72
C PHE A 105 18.66 -4.28 5.01
N ILE A 106 19.85 -4.83 5.35
CA ILE A 106 21.06 -4.04 5.49
C ILE A 106 21.50 -3.61 4.09
N GLU A 107 21.47 -2.29 3.82
CA GLU A 107 21.64 -1.71 2.47
C GLU A 107 22.96 -2.13 1.79
N ALA A 108 24.07 -2.15 2.52
CA ALA A 108 25.36 -2.55 1.96
C ALA A 108 25.38 -4.03 1.55
N GLU A 109 24.80 -4.93 2.35
CA GLU A 109 24.71 -6.35 2.03
C GLU A 109 23.72 -6.57 0.88
N LEU A 110 22.60 -5.87 0.88
CA LEU A 110 21.60 -5.92 -0.17
C LEU A 110 22.20 -5.49 -1.52
N GLN A 111 22.88 -4.33 -1.56
CA GLN A 111 23.54 -3.86 -2.77
C GLN A 111 24.54 -4.90 -3.29
N LYS A 112 25.37 -5.47 -2.41
CA LYS A 112 26.35 -6.49 -2.79
C LYS A 112 25.72 -7.75 -3.39
N ALA A 113 24.57 -8.17 -2.86
CA ALA A 113 23.86 -9.37 -3.33
C ALA A 113 23.24 -9.16 -4.71
N VAL A 114 22.63 -7.99 -4.98
CA VAL A 114 21.89 -7.74 -6.21
C VAL A 114 22.69 -7.07 -7.31
N ASP A 115 23.72 -6.25 -6.96
CA ASP A 115 24.56 -5.51 -7.90
C ASP A 115 25.68 -6.38 -8.46
N THR A 116 25.33 -7.36 -9.27
CA THR A 116 26.28 -8.16 -10.04
C THR A 116 26.12 -7.85 -11.53
N ARG A 117 27.24 -7.93 -12.29
CA ARG A 117 27.19 -7.69 -13.73
C ARG A 117 26.13 -8.54 -14.43
N LYS A 118 26.09 -9.83 -14.09
CA LYS A 118 25.10 -10.79 -14.64
C LYS A 118 23.65 -10.37 -14.35
N ASN A 119 23.36 -9.94 -13.12
CA ASN A 119 22.01 -9.46 -12.75
C ASN A 119 21.65 -8.21 -13.53
N ASN A 120 22.56 -7.22 -13.59
CA ASN A 120 22.32 -5.96 -14.28
C ASN A 120 22.08 -6.17 -15.79
N GLU A 121 22.90 -6.99 -16.46
CA GLU A 121 22.72 -7.37 -17.86
C GLU A 121 21.36 -8.08 -18.08
N SER A 122 21.02 -9.07 -17.24
CA SER A 122 19.76 -9.83 -17.36
C SER A 122 18.54 -8.96 -17.13
N VAL A 123 18.57 -8.11 -16.10
CA VAL A 123 17.47 -7.18 -15.78
C VAL A 123 17.27 -6.18 -16.91
N VAL A 124 18.33 -5.52 -17.39
CA VAL A 124 18.23 -4.50 -18.45
C VAL A 124 17.72 -5.11 -19.74
N ALA A 125 18.25 -6.27 -20.15
CA ALA A 125 17.79 -7.00 -21.34
C ALA A 125 16.29 -7.34 -21.23
N GLU A 126 15.84 -7.81 -20.05
CA GLU A 126 14.44 -8.14 -19.82
C GLU A 126 13.54 -6.91 -19.80
N VAL A 127 13.96 -5.80 -19.19
CA VAL A 127 13.23 -4.53 -19.23
C VAL A 127 13.06 -4.06 -20.66
N ILE A 128 14.12 -4.04 -21.48
CA ILE A 128 14.06 -3.64 -22.89
C ILE A 128 13.05 -4.49 -23.66
N ARG A 129 13.10 -5.83 -23.47
CA ARG A 129 12.19 -6.78 -24.12
C ARG A 129 10.71 -6.52 -23.74
N LEU A 130 10.44 -6.21 -22.46
CA LEU A 130 9.07 -6.07 -21.94
C LEU A 130 8.51 -4.64 -22.06
N ALA A 131 9.37 -3.63 -22.21
CA ALA A 131 8.99 -2.22 -22.23
C ALA A 131 8.09 -1.83 -23.40
N GLY A 132 8.29 -2.46 -24.57
CA GLY A 132 7.57 -2.06 -25.78
C GLY A 132 7.88 -0.61 -26.18
N ASP A 133 6.84 0.17 -26.44
CA ASP A 133 6.89 1.56 -26.89
C ASP A 133 6.97 2.60 -25.76
N ARG A 134 7.14 2.18 -24.50
CA ARG A 134 7.21 3.06 -23.33
C ARG A 134 8.40 4.01 -23.41
N LYS A 135 8.17 5.24 -22.94
CA LYS A 135 9.09 6.38 -23.20
C LYS A 135 9.79 6.89 -21.95
N SER A 136 9.27 6.63 -20.75
CA SER A 136 9.72 7.23 -19.51
C SER A 136 9.85 6.19 -18.39
N TRP A 137 11.08 5.69 -18.17
CA TRP A 137 11.37 4.55 -17.30
C TRP A 137 12.02 5.00 -16.00
N LEU A 138 11.57 4.47 -14.88
CA LEU A 138 12.14 4.73 -13.56
C LEU A 138 12.59 3.43 -12.90
N PHE A 139 13.87 3.40 -12.49
CA PHE A 139 14.48 2.25 -11.84
C PHE A 139 14.76 2.57 -10.37
N PHE A 140 14.24 1.78 -9.46
CA PHE A 140 14.54 1.85 -8.03
C PHE A 140 15.60 0.80 -7.69
N CYS A 141 16.83 1.24 -7.43
CA CYS A 141 17.99 0.38 -7.18
C CYS A 141 18.30 0.26 -5.69
N ALA A 142 18.98 -0.82 -5.29
CA ALA A 142 19.27 -1.16 -3.90
C ALA A 142 20.32 -0.24 -3.25
N GLY A 143 21.16 0.42 -4.06
CA GLY A 143 22.19 1.33 -3.56
C GLY A 143 22.79 2.18 -4.68
N ILE A 144 23.72 3.07 -4.30
CA ILE A 144 24.30 4.08 -5.21
C ILE A 144 25.04 3.42 -6.36
N ASN A 145 25.91 2.44 -6.07
CA ASN A 145 26.70 1.77 -7.11
C ASN A 145 25.78 0.95 -8.03
N HIS A 146 24.78 0.26 -7.47
CA HIS A 146 23.78 -0.45 -8.24
C HIS A 146 23.06 0.48 -9.23
N ALA A 147 22.64 1.67 -8.79
CA ALA A 147 21.98 2.64 -9.67
C ALA A 147 22.92 3.14 -10.78
N LYS A 148 24.20 3.39 -10.46
CA LYS A 148 25.22 3.76 -11.44
C LYS A 148 25.47 2.65 -12.46
N ASN A 149 25.63 1.41 -12.01
CA ASN A 149 25.91 0.25 -12.86
C ASN A 149 24.73 -0.08 -13.80
N VAL A 150 23.50 -0.06 -13.29
CA VAL A 150 22.30 -0.23 -14.13
C VAL A 150 22.17 0.88 -15.17
N SER A 151 22.51 2.14 -14.81
CA SER A 151 22.51 3.25 -15.77
C SER A 151 23.59 3.10 -16.84
N ILE A 152 24.76 2.56 -16.52
CA ILE A 152 25.80 2.23 -17.49
C ILE A 152 25.29 1.14 -18.43
N GLU A 153 24.79 0.05 -17.90
CA GLU A 153 24.25 -1.08 -18.71
C GLU A 153 23.15 -0.61 -19.68
N LEU A 154 22.22 0.24 -19.20
CA LEU A 154 21.21 0.83 -20.07
C LEU A 154 21.81 1.61 -21.24
N ARG A 155 22.87 2.39 -21.01
CA ARG A 155 23.55 3.14 -22.07
C ARG A 155 24.28 2.21 -23.06
N ASP A 156 24.92 1.16 -22.54
CA ASP A 156 25.62 0.17 -23.37
C ASP A 156 24.63 -0.56 -24.30
N GLN A 157 23.36 -0.71 -23.87
CA GLN A 157 22.24 -1.21 -24.68
C GLN A 157 21.53 -0.13 -25.52
N GLY A 158 22.11 1.07 -25.65
CA GLY A 158 21.58 2.18 -26.46
C GLY A 158 20.42 2.97 -25.85
N ILE A 159 20.10 2.75 -24.58
CA ILE A 159 19.03 3.50 -23.89
C ILE A 159 19.63 4.74 -23.24
N LYS A 160 19.15 5.93 -23.64
CA LYS A 160 19.55 7.20 -23.00
C LYS A 160 19.13 7.20 -21.55
N SER A 161 20.10 7.06 -20.64
CA SER A 161 19.87 7.00 -19.20
C SER A 161 20.73 7.96 -18.40
N ALA A 162 20.21 8.36 -17.24
CA ALA A 162 20.94 9.08 -16.21
C ALA A 162 20.70 8.47 -14.84
N CYS A 163 21.59 8.76 -13.90
CA CYS A 163 21.51 8.29 -12.52
C CYS A 163 21.39 9.48 -11.55
N ILE A 164 20.44 9.41 -10.62
CA ILE A 164 20.30 10.37 -9.52
C ILE A 164 20.50 9.64 -8.19
N THR A 165 21.41 10.13 -7.39
CA THR A 165 21.69 9.62 -6.03
C THR A 165 21.77 10.77 -5.02
N GLY A 166 21.99 10.44 -3.74
CA GLY A 166 22.25 11.46 -2.71
C GLY A 166 23.48 12.32 -2.98
N GLU A 167 24.44 11.81 -3.78
CA GLU A 167 25.68 12.51 -4.15
C GLU A 167 25.50 13.48 -5.34
N THR A 168 24.37 13.41 -6.05
CA THR A 168 24.09 14.25 -7.21
C THR A 168 23.87 15.70 -6.76
N SER A 169 24.63 16.65 -7.33
CA SER A 169 24.48 18.07 -7.03
C SER A 169 23.08 18.58 -7.33
N LYS A 170 22.62 19.62 -6.64
CA LYS A 170 21.30 20.21 -6.86
C LYS A 170 21.10 20.63 -8.32
N THR A 171 22.10 21.30 -8.91
CA THR A 171 22.06 21.78 -10.30
C THR A 171 21.98 20.61 -11.30
N ASP A 172 22.80 19.55 -11.11
CA ASP A 172 22.73 18.39 -11.99
C ASP A 172 21.41 17.63 -11.83
N ARG A 173 20.91 17.54 -10.60
CA ARG A 173 19.60 16.91 -10.35
C ARG A 173 18.49 17.63 -11.10
N GLU A 174 18.42 18.94 -11.01
CA GLU A 174 17.43 19.77 -11.72
C GLU A 174 17.56 19.60 -13.23
N ARG A 175 18.78 19.63 -13.78
CA ARG A 175 19.06 19.41 -15.19
C ARG A 175 18.60 18.02 -15.65
N ILE A 176 18.98 16.95 -14.94
CA ILE A 176 18.64 15.56 -15.26
C ILE A 176 17.10 15.37 -15.22
N ILE A 177 16.44 15.92 -14.20
CA ILE A 177 14.98 15.85 -14.08
C ILE A 177 14.31 16.58 -15.25
N HIS A 178 14.80 17.73 -15.64
CA HIS A 178 14.28 18.47 -16.80
C HIS A 178 14.46 17.67 -18.10
N GLU A 179 15.63 17.09 -18.32
CA GLU A 179 15.92 16.25 -19.50
C GLU A 179 15.07 14.96 -19.51
N PHE A 180 14.80 14.37 -18.36
CA PHE A 180 13.91 13.21 -18.25
C PHE A 180 12.46 13.58 -18.55
N LYS A 181 11.95 14.67 -17.97
CA LYS A 181 10.59 15.17 -18.24
C LYS A 181 10.37 15.55 -19.70
N SER A 182 11.39 16.10 -20.36
CA SER A 182 11.34 16.46 -21.79
C SER A 182 11.56 15.28 -22.75
N GLY A 183 11.81 14.06 -22.22
CA GLY A 183 12.04 12.86 -23.04
C GLY A 183 13.44 12.78 -23.69
N LYS A 184 14.36 13.70 -23.36
CA LYS A 184 15.76 13.60 -23.79
C LYS A 184 16.48 12.41 -23.17
N ILE A 185 16.12 12.08 -21.94
CA ILE A 185 16.53 10.88 -21.20
C ILE A 185 15.31 9.97 -21.11
N ARG A 186 15.45 8.70 -21.52
CA ARG A 186 14.38 7.70 -21.49
C ARG A 186 14.31 6.98 -20.15
N ALA A 187 15.45 6.71 -19.53
CA ALA A 187 15.55 5.93 -18.30
C ALA A 187 16.26 6.71 -17.18
N LEU A 188 15.68 6.70 -16.00
CA LEU A 188 16.24 7.30 -14.81
C LEU A 188 16.45 6.24 -13.74
N THR A 189 17.70 6.04 -13.32
CA THR A 189 18.03 5.15 -12.21
C THR A 189 18.24 5.95 -10.93
N ASN A 190 17.81 5.40 -9.80
CA ASN A 190 17.97 6.09 -8.52
C ASN A 190 18.20 5.13 -7.35
N ALA A 191 18.80 5.66 -6.29
CA ALA A 191 18.91 5.02 -4.99
C ALA A 191 18.44 6.01 -3.91
N ASN A 192 17.30 5.71 -3.27
CA ASN A 192 16.73 6.42 -2.09
C ASN A 192 16.37 7.91 -2.28
N VAL A 193 16.36 8.47 -3.48
CA VAL A 193 16.20 9.94 -3.66
C VAL A 193 14.97 10.37 -4.44
N LEU A 194 14.32 9.48 -5.19
CA LEU A 194 13.13 9.82 -6.00
C LEU A 194 11.83 9.21 -5.44
N THR A 195 11.87 8.72 -4.22
CA THR A 195 10.71 8.19 -3.51
C THR A 195 9.82 9.30 -2.94
N THR A 196 10.41 10.44 -2.55
CA THR A 196 9.71 11.61 -2.01
C THR A 196 10.02 12.86 -2.85
N GLY A 197 9.08 13.80 -2.94
CA GLY A 197 9.29 15.12 -3.56
C GLY A 197 9.60 15.12 -5.07
N PHE A 198 9.63 13.97 -5.75
CA PHE A 198 9.90 13.87 -7.19
C PHE A 198 8.59 13.83 -7.97
N ASP A 199 8.41 14.79 -8.87
CA ASP A 199 7.24 14.89 -9.74
C ASP A 199 7.62 14.70 -11.22
N ALA A 200 7.23 13.54 -11.79
CA ALA A 200 7.32 13.24 -13.20
C ALA A 200 6.07 12.42 -13.62
N PRO A 201 5.00 13.08 -14.10
CA PRO A 201 3.72 12.41 -14.34
C PRO A 201 3.79 11.35 -15.45
N ASN A 202 4.66 11.52 -16.44
CA ASN A 202 4.71 10.67 -17.63
C ASN A 202 5.49 9.35 -17.45
N ILE A 203 5.83 8.95 -16.21
CA ILE A 203 6.47 7.65 -15.95
C ILE A 203 5.53 6.52 -16.34
N ASP A 204 5.90 5.77 -17.38
CA ASP A 204 5.10 4.69 -17.96
C ASP A 204 5.69 3.30 -17.73
N LEU A 205 6.92 3.22 -17.16
CA LEU A 205 7.54 1.99 -16.69
C LEU A 205 8.29 2.21 -15.38
N ILE A 206 8.06 1.32 -14.42
CA ILE A 206 8.84 1.22 -13.17
C ILE A 206 9.51 -0.15 -13.12
N ALA A 207 10.83 -0.18 -12.89
CA ALA A 207 11.58 -1.38 -12.57
C ALA A 207 11.98 -1.38 -11.09
N MET A 208 11.46 -2.32 -10.32
CA MET A 208 11.76 -2.51 -8.91
C MET A 208 12.93 -3.46 -8.76
N LEU A 209 14.13 -2.92 -8.49
CA LEU A 209 15.36 -3.66 -8.27
C LEU A 209 15.83 -3.58 -6.80
N ARG A 210 14.99 -3.01 -5.96
CA ARG A 210 15.23 -2.87 -4.54
C ARG A 210 14.21 -3.67 -3.74
N PRO A 211 14.59 -4.83 -3.22
CA PRO A 211 13.82 -5.52 -2.19
C PRO A 211 13.62 -4.62 -0.97
N THR A 212 12.43 -4.63 -0.41
CA THR A 212 12.12 -3.88 0.81
C THR A 212 11.06 -4.58 1.64
N MET A 213 11.18 -4.49 2.96
CA MET A 213 10.16 -4.91 3.91
C MET A 213 9.23 -3.75 4.28
N SER A 214 9.53 -2.54 3.82
CA SER A 214 8.73 -1.35 4.09
C SER A 214 7.57 -1.22 3.11
N ALA A 215 6.36 -1.46 3.59
CA ALA A 215 5.13 -1.24 2.82
C ALA A 215 4.97 0.23 2.38
N SER A 216 5.43 1.18 3.22
CA SER A 216 5.44 2.60 2.88
C SER A 216 6.34 2.89 1.68
N LEU A 217 7.55 2.34 1.67
CA LEU A 217 8.48 2.50 0.54
C LEU A 217 7.91 1.88 -0.75
N TYR A 218 7.28 0.71 -0.65
CA TYR A 218 6.59 0.08 -1.79
C TYR A 218 5.51 0.98 -2.38
N VAL A 219 4.62 1.54 -1.52
CA VAL A 219 3.55 2.45 -1.95
C VAL A 219 4.13 3.71 -2.61
N GLN A 220 5.21 4.27 -2.06
CA GLN A 220 5.88 5.44 -2.64
C GLN A 220 6.50 5.13 -4.01
N MET A 221 7.19 4.00 -4.16
CA MET A 221 7.79 3.58 -5.45
C MET A 221 6.70 3.37 -6.50
N ALA A 222 5.68 2.58 -6.20
CA ALA A 222 4.59 2.28 -7.12
C ALA A 222 3.75 3.52 -7.44
N GLY A 223 3.51 4.39 -6.44
CA GLY A 223 2.77 5.64 -6.59
C GLY A 223 3.36 6.60 -7.63
N ARG A 224 4.68 6.52 -7.91
CA ARG A 224 5.29 7.31 -9.00
C ARG A 224 4.70 6.96 -10.37
N GLY A 225 4.28 5.71 -10.57
CA GLY A 225 3.63 5.27 -11.81
C GLY A 225 2.12 5.50 -11.87
N MET A 226 1.49 5.91 -10.76
CA MET A 226 0.04 6.07 -10.70
C MET A 226 -0.45 7.46 -11.14
N ARG A 227 0.44 8.36 -11.51
CA ARG A 227 0.04 9.66 -12.05
C ARG A 227 -0.58 9.51 -13.43
N ILE A 228 -1.57 10.36 -13.72
CA ILE A 228 -2.20 10.41 -15.04
C ILE A 228 -1.16 10.83 -16.09
N LYS A 229 -1.19 10.19 -17.25
CA LYS A 229 -0.27 10.36 -18.36
C LYS A 229 -1.02 10.80 -19.60
N ASP A 230 -0.34 11.54 -20.45
CA ASP A 230 -0.95 12.08 -21.67
C ASP A 230 -0.99 11.04 -22.82
N HIS A 231 -0.15 10.00 -22.77
CA HIS A 231 0.09 9.10 -23.89
C HIS A 231 -0.31 7.63 -23.62
N ILE A 232 -0.58 7.26 -22.37
CA ILE A 232 -0.97 5.90 -21.98
C ILE A 232 -1.77 5.92 -20.67
N ASP A 233 -2.74 5.03 -20.51
CA ASP A 233 -3.65 4.97 -19.36
C ASP A 233 -3.08 4.24 -18.12
N HIS A 234 -1.92 3.58 -18.26
CA HIS A 234 -1.33 2.78 -17.20
C HIS A 234 0.20 2.88 -17.17
N CYS A 235 0.80 2.49 -16.04
CA CYS A 235 2.23 2.28 -15.92
C CYS A 235 2.54 0.78 -15.81
N LEU A 236 3.55 0.32 -16.56
CA LEU A 236 4.07 -1.04 -16.42
C LEU A 236 5.01 -1.11 -15.22
N VAL A 237 4.78 -2.06 -14.32
CA VAL A 237 5.68 -2.35 -13.21
C VAL A 237 6.33 -3.72 -13.44
N LEU A 238 7.64 -3.73 -13.43
CA LEU A 238 8.47 -4.93 -13.52
C LEU A 238 9.15 -5.14 -12.17
N ASP A 239 8.72 -6.17 -11.45
CA ASP A 239 9.21 -6.47 -10.12
C ASP A 239 10.25 -7.60 -10.19
N PHE A 240 11.52 -7.22 -10.12
CA PHE A 240 12.66 -8.15 -10.04
C PHE A 240 13.05 -8.50 -8.61
N ALA A 241 12.47 -7.77 -7.65
CA ALA A 241 12.86 -7.78 -6.25
C ALA A 241 11.86 -8.52 -5.34
N GLY A 242 10.74 -9.03 -5.89
CA GLY A 242 9.71 -9.73 -5.13
C GLY A 242 8.92 -8.84 -4.18
N VAL A 243 8.87 -7.53 -4.45
CA VAL A 243 8.20 -6.54 -3.58
C VAL A 243 6.69 -6.75 -3.58
N VAL A 244 6.11 -7.02 -4.76
CA VAL A 244 4.67 -7.30 -4.92
C VAL A 244 4.31 -8.63 -4.24
N GLU A 245 5.19 -9.64 -4.31
CA GLU A 245 4.99 -10.91 -3.61
C GLU A 245 5.03 -10.74 -2.09
N THR A 246 5.90 -9.84 -1.59
CA THR A 246 6.06 -9.55 -0.16
C THR A 246 4.89 -8.77 0.42
N HIS A 247 4.38 -7.76 -0.29
CA HIS A 247 3.40 -6.80 0.23
C HIS A 247 1.99 -6.98 -0.34
N GLY A 248 1.83 -7.79 -1.38
CA GLY A 248 0.58 -7.96 -2.10
C GLY A 248 0.26 -6.80 -3.04
N PRO A 249 -0.96 -6.79 -3.61
CA PRO A 249 -1.44 -5.70 -4.47
C PRO A 249 -1.42 -4.36 -3.76
N ILE A 250 -1.04 -3.28 -4.48
CA ILE A 250 -0.92 -1.94 -3.90
C ILE A 250 -2.20 -1.41 -3.25
N THR A 251 -3.35 -1.83 -3.76
CA THR A 251 -4.67 -1.47 -3.23
C THR A 251 -4.99 -2.17 -1.91
N ASN A 252 -4.27 -3.24 -1.57
CA ASN A 252 -4.50 -4.06 -0.38
C ASN A 252 -3.35 -3.98 0.63
N VAL A 253 -2.42 -3.06 0.45
CA VAL A 253 -1.31 -2.88 1.38
C VAL A 253 -1.86 -2.50 2.76
N GLN A 254 -1.60 -3.36 3.75
CA GLN A 254 -2.03 -3.17 5.12
C GLN A 254 -0.91 -2.55 5.97
N PRO A 255 -1.25 -1.76 7.00
CA PRO A 255 -0.27 -1.36 8.00
C PRO A 255 0.44 -2.59 8.56
N PRO A 256 1.76 -2.57 8.73
CA PRO A 256 2.47 -3.68 9.35
C PRO A 256 1.96 -3.88 10.79
N ASN A 257 1.74 -5.14 11.19
CA ASN A 257 1.41 -5.45 12.56
C ASN A 257 2.51 -4.96 13.49
N LYS A 258 2.15 -4.41 14.67
CA LYS A 258 3.12 -4.05 15.70
C LYS A 258 3.91 -5.30 16.09
N ALA A 259 5.23 -5.18 16.11
CA ALA A 259 6.08 -6.23 16.66
C ALA A 259 5.67 -6.46 18.13
N GLY A 260 5.13 -7.63 18.44
CA GLY A 260 4.74 -8.03 19.80
C GLY A 260 3.25 -7.89 20.17
N THR A 261 2.37 -7.41 19.30
CA THR A 261 0.92 -7.37 19.54
C THR A 261 0.16 -8.51 18.84
N GLY A 262 0.86 -9.46 18.28
CA GLY A 262 0.23 -10.71 17.87
C GLY A 262 -0.17 -11.52 19.10
N ASN A 263 -1.46 -11.57 19.43
CA ASN A 263 -2.06 -12.80 19.93
C ASN A 263 -2.03 -13.81 18.76
N GLY A 264 -0.88 -13.91 18.10
CA GLY A 264 -0.63 -14.91 17.10
C GLY A 264 -0.26 -16.17 17.82
N GLU A 265 -1.17 -17.11 17.91
CA GLU A 265 -0.76 -18.50 17.84
C GLU A 265 0.28 -18.56 16.74
N MET A 266 1.52 -18.93 17.10
CA MET A 266 2.60 -19.08 16.11
C MET A 266 2.04 -19.98 15.02
N PRO A 267 2.08 -19.57 13.71
CA PRO A 267 1.54 -20.41 12.67
C PRO A 267 2.21 -21.78 12.75
N VAL A 268 1.39 -22.79 13.01
CA VAL A 268 1.83 -24.17 13.18
C VAL A 268 1.49 -25.00 11.93
N LYS A 269 2.30 -25.99 11.66
CA LYS A 269 2.04 -27.03 10.66
C LYS A 269 1.95 -28.39 11.31
N LEU A 270 1.08 -29.24 10.78
CA LEU A 270 0.94 -30.61 11.25
C LEU A 270 1.99 -31.49 10.55
N CYS A 271 2.70 -32.31 11.33
CA CYS A 271 3.58 -33.32 10.75
C CYS A 271 2.72 -34.39 10.06
N THR A 272 3.04 -34.72 8.81
CA THR A 272 2.31 -35.72 8.02
C THR A 272 2.51 -37.14 8.50
N GLU A 273 3.61 -37.40 9.23
CA GLU A 273 3.97 -38.74 9.72
C GLU A 273 3.44 -39.03 11.12
N CYS A 274 3.66 -38.11 12.07
CA CYS A 274 3.30 -38.34 13.46
C CYS A 274 2.19 -37.43 14.00
N HIS A 275 1.64 -36.55 13.16
CA HIS A 275 0.62 -35.57 13.48
C HIS A 275 0.97 -34.59 14.62
N GLU A 276 2.27 -34.42 14.92
CA GLU A 276 2.74 -33.42 15.87
C GLU A 276 2.58 -32.01 15.30
N LEU A 277 2.13 -31.07 16.14
CA LEU A 277 2.04 -29.64 15.79
C LEU A 277 3.43 -29.01 15.91
N CYS A 278 4.01 -28.64 14.79
CA CYS A 278 5.33 -28.03 14.69
C CYS A 278 5.20 -26.55 14.32
N ALA A 279 6.10 -25.69 14.80
CA ALA A 279 6.20 -24.33 14.30
C ALA A 279 6.47 -24.34 12.79
N ILE A 280 5.87 -23.42 12.02
CA ILE A 280 5.98 -23.40 10.53
C ILE A 280 7.42 -23.27 10.06
N SER A 281 8.30 -22.65 10.87
CA SER A 281 9.73 -22.44 10.61
C SER A 281 10.60 -23.70 10.80
N VAL A 282 10.08 -24.74 11.44
CA VAL A 282 10.83 -25.96 11.74
C VAL A 282 11.02 -26.78 10.46
N LYS A 283 12.26 -27.12 10.12
CA LYS A 283 12.60 -27.91 8.93
C LYS A 283 12.50 -29.42 9.18
N VAL A 284 12.67 -29.86 10.42
CA VAL A 284 12.64 -31.27 10.84
C VAL A 284 11.67 -31.40 12.01
N CYS A 285 10.77 -32.39 11.97
CA CYS A 285 9.84 -32.63 13.07
C CYS A 285 10.61 -33.03 14.34
N PRO A 286 10.43 -32.31 15.48
CA PRO A 286 11.17 -32.62 16.70
C PRO A 286 10.76 -33.96 17.33
N SER A 287 9.58 -34.49 17.02
CA SER A 287 9.06 -35.74 17.58
C SER A 287 9.47 -36.99 16.81
N CYS A 288 9.44 -36.96 15.46
CA CYS A 288 9.69 -38.14 14.65
C CYS A 288 10.85 -38.02 13.65
N GLY A 289 11.50 -36.86 13.57
CA GLY A 289 12.60 -36.62 12.65
C GLY A 289 12.21 -36.46 11.17
N HIS A 290 10.90 -36.42 10.85
CA HIS A 290 10.42 -36.19 9.50
C HIS A 290 10.90 -34.84 8.98
N GLU A 291 11.61 -34.83 7.85
CA GLU A 291 12.00 -33.60 7.17
C GLU A 291 10.80 -33.05 6.38
N PHE A 292 10.36 -31.85 6.78
CA PHE A 292 9.34 -31.15 6.00
C PHE A 292 9.94 -30.75 4.64
N PRO A 293 9.25 -31.03 3.54
CA PRO A 293 9.69 -30.55 2.24
C PRO A 293 9.88 -29.01 2.35
N PRO A 294 10.94 -28.46 1.75
CA PRO A 294 11.12 -27.02 1.73
C PRO A 294 9.81 -26.44 1.25
N SER A 295 9.27 -25.48 2.02
CA SER A 295 8.11 -24.70 1.57
C SER A 295 8.58 -23.99 0.30
N VAL A 296 8.37 -24.64 -0.83
CA VAL A 296 8.45 -23.94 -2.12
C VAL A 296 7.31 -22.95 -2.03
N PRO A 297 7.55 -21.64 -1.98
CA PRO A 297 6.49 -20.70 -2.22
C PRO A 297 5.91 -21.15 -3.55
N LYS A 298 4.63 -21.54 -3.60
CA LYS A 298 3.98 -21.72 -4.90
C LYS A 298 4.24 -20.39 -5.59
N PRO A 299 4.93 -20.35 -6.72
CA PRO A 299 5.06 -19.13 -7.45
C PRO A 299 3.62 -18.72 -7.74
N LEU A 300 3.15 -17.67 -7.07
CA LEU A 300 1.98 -16.95 -7.50
C LEU A 300 2.37 -16.55 -8.91
N ALA A 301 1.83 -17.26 -9.90
CA ALA A 301 1.95 -16.84 -11.28
C ALA A 301 1.27 -15.49 -11.34
N LEU A 302 2.06 -14.41 -11.24
CA LEU A 302 1.58 -13.04 -11.32
C LEU A 302 0.88 -12.91 -12.68
N ARG A 303 -0.43 -12.90 -12.67
CA ARG A 303 -1.23 -12.58 -13.85
C ARG A 303 -0.97 -11.12 -14.19
N HIS A 304 -1.23 -10.72 -15.42
CA HIS A 304 -0.96 -9.36 -15.91
C HIS A 304 -1.52 -8.22 -15.05
N ASP A 305 -2.46 -8.50 -14.15
CA ASP A 305 -3.20 -7.51 -13.34
C ASP A 305 -2.96 -7.65 -11.83
N ASP A 306 -2.05 -8.54 -11.39
CA ASP A 306 -1.89 -8.89 -9.96
C ASP A 306 -1.38 -7.73 -9.09
N ILE A 307 -0.66 -6.75 -9.66
CA ILE A 307 -0.16 -5.59 -8.92
C ILE A 307 -1.29 -4.65 -8.47
N MET A 308 -2.41 -4.63 -9.20
CA MET A 308 -3.55 -3.79 -8.84
C MET A 308 -4.62 -4.57 -8.07
N GLY A 309 -4.72 -5.88 -8.29
CA GLY A 309 -5.79 -6.69 -7.71
C GLY A 309 -7.20 -6.23 -8.13
N MET A 310 -7.33 -5.58 -9.29
CA MET A 310 -8.56 -4.92 -9.72
C MET A 310 -9.21 -5.63 -10.90
N ASP A 311 -10.20 -6.51 -10.59
CA ASP A 311 -11.30 -6.85 -11.50
C ASP A 311 -12.57 -6.14 -11.01
N ALA A 312 -12.55 -4.80 -10.98
CA ALA A 312 -13.71 -4.03 -10.57
C ALA A 312 -14.83 -4.14 -11.62
N LYS A 313 -16.02 -4.50 -11.15
CA LYS A 313 -17.24 -4.52 -11.95
C LYS A 313 -18.26 -3.56 -11.36
N ASP A 314 -19.01 -2.89 -12.21
CA ASP A 314 -20.15 -2.09 -11.77
C ASP A 314 -21.42 -2.92 -11.69
N MET A 315 -22.23 -2.70 -10.67
CA MET A 315 -23.54 -3.33 -10.47
C MET A 315 -24.59 -2.26 -10.19
N ILE A 316 -25.68 -2.28 -10.97
CA ILE A 316 -26.82 -1.39 -10.76
C ILE A 316 -27.65 -1.95 -9.60
N ILE A 317 -27.85 -1.15 -8.57
CA ILE A 317 -28.53 -1.53 -7.34
C ILE A 317 -30.00 -1.11 -7.40
N THR A 318 -30.86 -2.04 -7.03
CA THR A 318 -32.32 -1.81 -6.91
C THR A 318 -32.80 -1.78 -5.46
N GLY A 319 -31.97 -2.28 -4.54
CA GLY A 319 -32.31 -2.31 -3.14
C GLY A 319 -31.14 -2.79 -2.30
N TRP A 320 -31.23 -2.57 -1.02
CA TRP A 320 -30.33 -3.13 -0.02
C TRP A 320 -31.11 -3.66 1.19
N ASN A 321 -30.42 -4.50 1.99
CA ASN A 321 -30.96 -4.98 3.26
C ASN A 321 -29.88 -4.94 4.34
N TRP A 322 -30.13 -4.21 5.39
CA TRP A 322 -29.27 -4.11 6.57
C TRP A 322 -29.76 -5.04 7.66
N ARG A 323 -28.85 -5.74 8.30
CA ARG A 323 -29.14 -6.63 9.41
C ARG A 323 -27.97 -6.74 10.37
N LYS A 324 -28.26 -7.09 11.60
CA LYS A 324 -27.26 -7.55 12.55
C LYS A 324 -26.70 -8.91 12.10
N HIS A 325 -25.41 -9.10 12.24
CA HIS A 325 -24.71 -10.34 11.95
C HIS A 325 -23.72 -10.69 13.07
N ILE A 326 -23.58 -11.97 13.36
CA ILE A 326 -22.57 -12.47 14.28
C ILE A 326 -21.50 -13.19 13.46
N SER A 327 -20.24 -12.76 13.58
CA SER A 327 -19.13 -13.37 12.88
C SER A 327 -18.87 -14.79 13.40
N ASN A 328 -18.90 -15.77 12.52
CA ASN A 328 -18.55 -17.16 12.88
C ASN A 328 -17.10 -17.32 13.31
N ALA A 329 -16.20 -16.44 12.83
CA ALA A 329 -14.77 -16.50 13.13
C ALA A 329 -14.41 -15.85 14.46
N SER A 330 -15.07 -14.75 14.85
CA SER A 330 -14.71 -13.97 16.04
C SER A 330 -15.78 -13.97 17.14
N GLY A 331 -17.01 -14.46 16.84
CA GLY A 331 -18.15 -14.37 17.74
C GLY A 331 -18.66 -12.94 17.96
N LYS A 332 -18.04 -11.93 17.37
CA LYS A 332 -18.38 -10.52 17.56
C LYS A 332 -19.55 -10.12 16.66
N GLU A 333 -20.41 -9.25 17.21
CA GLU A 333 -21.53 -8.66 16.47
C GLU A 333 -21.05 -7.55 15.54
N MET A 334 -21.62 -7.47 14.35
CA MET A 334 -21.36 -6.46 13.32
C MET A 334 -22.63 -6.15 12.53
N LEU A 335 -22.64 -5.08 11.76
CA LEU A 335 -23.66 -4.85 10.76
C LEU A 335 -23.28 -5.53 9.46
N ALA A 336 -24.30 -6.04 8.75
CA ALA A 336 -24.16 -6.55 7.41
C ALA A 336 -25.13 -5.79 6.49
N VAL A 337 -24.66 -5.38 5.31
CA VAL A 337 -25.49 -4.84 4.24
C VAL A 337 -25.38 -5.71 3.01
N SER A 338 -26.52 -6.16 2.50
CA SER A 338 -26.61 -6.93 1.25
C SER A 338 -27.20 -6.06 0.16
N TYR A 339 -26.58 -6.06 -1.02
CA TYR A 339 -26.99 -5.28 -2.19
C TYR A 339 -27.71 -6.19 -3.19
N TYR A 340 -28.79 -5.69 -3.79
CA TYR A 340 -29.60 -6.40 -4.77
C TYR A 340 -29.59 -5.70 -6.12
N SER A 341 -29.46 -6.49 -7.19
CA SER A 341 -29.55 -6.05 -8.59
C SER A 341 -30.78 -6.62 -9.26
N LYS A 342 -31.24 -5.98 -10.35
CA LYS A 342 -32.26 -6.57 -11.25
C LYS A 342 -31.69 -7.70 -12.09
N ASN A 343 -30.42 -7.73 -12.33
CA ASN A 343 -29.77 -8.70 -13.18
C ASN A 343 -29.50 -9.98 -12.37
N LEU A 344 -30.17 -11.07 -12.72
CA LEU A 344 -30.03 -12.37 -12.04
C LEU A 344 -28.61 -12.99 -12.18
N SER A 345 -27.83 -12.51 -13.13
CA SER A 345 -26.42 -12.94 -13.30
C SER A 345 -25.44 -12.21 -12.37
N ASP A 346 -25.87 -11.13 -11.72
CA ASP A 346 -25.04 -10.42 -10.76
C ASP A 346 -24.89 -11.22 -9.47
N PRO A 347 -23.71 -11.21 -8.84
CA PRO A 347 -23.50 -11.92 -7.59
C PRO A 347 -24.25 -11.26 -6.43
N SER A 348 -24.65 -12.05 -5.44
CA SER A 348 -25.08 -11.49 -4.15
C SER A 348 -23.90 -10.92 -3.41
N ILE A 349 -23.91 -9.62 -3.14
CA ILE A 349 -22.82 -8.90 -2.48
C ILE A 349 -23.26 -8.51 -1.08
N THR A 350 -22.51 -8.96 -0.08
CA THR A 350 -22.72 -8.57 1.32
C THR A 350 -21.44 -8.01 1.89
N GLU A 351 -21.53 -6.82 2.47
CA GLU A 351 -20.48 -6.17 3.24
C GLU A 351 -20.71 -6.31 4.73
N TYR A 352 -19.64 -6.38 5.49
CA TYR A 352 -19.66 -6.46 6.95
C TYR A 352 -18.95 -5.27 7.57
N LEU A 353 -19.65 -4.54 8.44
CA LEU A 353 -19.14 -3.37 9.14
C LEU A 353 -18.90 -3.73 10.62
N PRO A 354 -17.64 -3.89 11.03
CA PRO A 354 -17.27 -4.35 12.37
C PRO A 354 -17.29 -3.19 13.39
N LEU A 355 -18.45 -2.56 13.60
CA LEU A 355 -18.62 -1.36 14.46
C LEU A 355 -18.19 -1.58 15.92
N ARG A 356 -18.16 -2.84 16.39
CA ARG A 356 -17.76 -3.21 17.78
C ARG A 356 -16.33 -3.71 17.91
N HIS A 357 -15.53 -3.58 16.84
CA HIS A 357 -14.12 -3.89 16.92
C HIS A 357 -13.36 -2.68 17.42
N ASP A 358 -12.42 -2.91 18.34
CA ASP A 358 -11.55 -1.88 18.85
C ASP A 358 -10.51 -1.44 17.80
N GLY A 359 -10.10 -0.17 17.85
CA GLY A 359 -9.09 0.41 16.99
C GLY A 359 -9.56 0.71 15.56
N TYR A 360 -8.62 0.79 14.63
CA TYR A 360 -8.84 1.29 13.26
C TYR A 360 -10.01 0.64 12.51
N ALA A 361 -10.22 -0.66 12.67
CA ALA A 361 -11.30 -1.36 11.95
C ALA A 361 -12.69 -0.91 12.39
N GLY A 362 -12.90 -0.70 13.69
CA GLY A 362 -14.15 -0.18 14.23
C GLY A 362 -14.37 1.27 13.85
N ASP A 363 -13.36 2.10 14.00
CA ASP A 363 -13.42 3.53 13.64
C ASP A 363 -13.70 3.73 12.15
N LYS A 364 -13.07 2.93 11.30
CA LYS A 364 -13.35 2.91 9.86
C LYS A 364 -14.80 2.54 9.58
N ALA A 365 -15.29 1.48 10.22
CA ALA A 365 -16.67 1.02 10.03
C ALA A 365 -17.70 2.09 10.45
N VAL A 366 -17.45 2.82 11.55
CA VAL A 366 -18.28 3.93 12.00
C VAL A 366 -18.31 5.07 10.97
N ARG A 367 -17.14 5.45 10.43
CA ARG A 367 -17.05 6.49 9.41
C ARG A 367 -17.75 6.10 8.11
N GLU A 368 -17.57 4.86 7.65
CA GLU A 368 -18.27 4.36 6.46
C GLU A 368 -19.78 4.33 6.65
N LEU A 369 -20.26 3.88 7.81
CA LEU A 369 -21.68 3.93 8.15
C LEU A 369 -22.21 5.36 8.11
N ALA A 370 -21.48 6.33 8.66
CA ALA A 370 -21.87 7.74 8.65
C ALA A 370 -21.98 8.31 7.22
N LYS A 371 -21.03 8.00 6.35
CA LYS A 371 -21.07 8.38 4.93
C LYS A 371 -22.29 7.83 4.24
N MET A 372 -22.55 6.52 4.43
CA MET A 372 -23.68 5.83 3.84
C MET A 372 -25.02 6.39 4.35
N ALA A 373 -25.13 6.68 5.63
CA ALA A 373 -26.31 7.29 6.24
C ALA A 373 -26.61 8.67 5.66
N ASN A 374 -25.62 9.52 5.55
CA ASN A 374 -25.78 10.86 4.97
C ASN A 374 -26.19 10.78 3.49
N ALA A 375 -25.53 9.91 2.71
CA ALA A 375 -25.83 9.75 1.29
C ALA A 375 -27.21 9.08 1.04
N SER A 376 -27.68 8.27 1.97
CA SER A 376 -28.99 7.62 1.88
C SER A 376 -30.18 8.47 2.36
N GLY A 377 -29.89 9.66 2.91
CA GLY A 377 -30.94 10.56 3.46
C GLY A 377 -31.38 10.23 4.88
N VAL A 378 -30.77 9.22 5.54
CA VAL A 378 -31.10 8.87 6.94
C VAL A 378 -30.52 9.89 7.92
N GLY A 379 -29.33 10.45 7.60
CA GLY A 379 -28.63 11.40 8.47
C GLY A 379 -27.78 10.70 9.56
N SER A 380 -26.50 11.11 9.64
CA SER A 380 -25.57 10.52 10.61
C SER A 380 -25.89 10.89 12.07
N ARG A 381 -26.48 12.06 12.32
CA ARG A 381 -26.88 12.51 13.68
C ARG A 381 -27.89 11.57 14.35
N GLU A 382 -28.89 11.12 13.61
CA GLU A 382 -29.94 10.21 14.11
C GLU A 382 -29.36 8.85 14.44
N LEU A 383 -28.46 8.34 13.59
CA LEU A 383 -27.76 7.09 13.82
C LEU A 383 -26.87 7.11 15.08
N PHE A 384 -26.12 8.17 15.31
CA PHE A 384 -25.27 8.28 16.49
C PHE A 384 -26.03 8.54 17.78
N ALA A 385 -27.23 9.13 17.74
CA ALA A 385 -28.12 9.24 18.89
C ALA A 385 -28.57 7.88 19.43
N VAL A 386 -28.65 6.85 18.57
CA VAL A 386 -28.99 5.46 18.96
C VAL A 386 -27.84 4.74 19.65
N GLY A 387 -26.60 5.17 19.39
CA GLY A 387 -25.36 4.56 19.89
C GLY A 387 -24.96 3.31 19.12
N VAL A 388 -23.67 3.14 18.88
CA VAL A 388 -23.06 2.04 18.10
C VAL A 388 -23.35 0.65 18.71
N THR A 389 -23.83 0.58 19.93
CA THR A 389 -24.17 -0.68 20.64
C THR A 389 -25.51 -1.28 20.23
N LYS A 390 -26.41 -0.51 19.60
CA LYS A 390 -27.77 -0.94 19.23
C LYS A 390 -27.85 -1.27 17.75
N LEU A 391 -27.14 -2.30 17.31
CA LEU A 391 -27.01 -2.65 15.88
C LEU A 391 -28.33 -2.92 15.17
N ASP A 392 -29.30 -3.52 15.86
CA ASP A 392 -30.63 -3.80 15.27
C ASP A 392 -31.40 -2.51 14.94
N GLN A 393 -31.29 -1.49 15.80
CA GLN A 393 -31.90 -0.19 15.55
C GLN A 393 -31.21 0.54 14.40
N ILE A 394 -29.89 0.52 14.35
CA ILE A 394 -29.12 1.07 13.23
C ILE A 394 -29.52 0.38 11.91
N ALA A 395 -29.63 -0.94 11.90
CA ALA A 395 -30.07 -1.69 10.73
C ALA A 395 -31.48 -1.25 10.28
N THR A 396 -32.40 -1.06 11.23
CA THR A 396 -33.76 -0.58 10.95
C THR A 396 -33.75 0.81 10.32
N TYR A 397 -32.98 1.76 10.87
CA TYR A 397 -32.85 3.11 10.29
C TYR A 397 -32.26 3.07 8.88
N MET A 398 -31.19 2.32 8.66
CA MET A 398 -30.55 2.21 7.37
C MET A 398 -31.44 1.55 6.30
N ASN A 399 -32.32 0.65 6.69
CA ASN A 399 -33.30 0.04 5.76
C ASN A 399 -34.34 1.03 5.24
N HIS A 400 -34.57 2.15 5.93
CA HIS A 400 -35.45 3.24 5.44
C HIS A 400 -34.72 4.20 4.49
N GLY A 401 -33.38 4.15 4.44
CA GLY A 401 -32.59 4.99 3.57
C GLY A 401 -32.62 4.55 2.10
N LYS A 402 -32.35 5.49 1.20
CA LYS A 402 -32.22 5.19 -0.24
C LYS A 402 -30.95 4.41 -0.50
N PRO A 403 -31.02 3.24 -1.19
CA PRO A 403 -29.80 2.51 -1.57
C PRO A 403 -28.98 3.31 -2.60
N PRO A 404 -27.68 3.01 -2.76
CA PRO A 404 -26.91 3.53 -3.88
C PRO A 404 -27.51 3.08 -5.19
N THR A 405 -27.38 3.88 -6.26
CA THR A 405 -27.82 3.50 -7.60
C THR A 405 -26.89 2.54 -8.27
N THR A 406 -25.59 2.65 -7.95
CA THR A 406 -24.53 1.78 -8.49
C THR A 406 -23.47 1.52 -7.43
N ILE A 407 -22.96 0.31 -7.39
CA ILE A 407 -21.75 -0.04 -6.65
C ILE A 407 -20.69 -0.55 -7.62
N ALA A 408 -19.42 -0.17 -7.37
CA ALA A 408 -18.28 -0.87 -7.96
C ALA A 408 -17.78 -1.92 -6.96
N TYR A 409 -17.55 -3.13 -7.44
CA TYR A 409 -17.12 -4.23 -6.59
C TYR A 409 -16.04 -5.09 -7.27
N LYS A 410 -15.25 -5.81 -6.47
CA LYS A 410 -14.33 -6.83 -6.94
C LYS A 410 -14.48 -8.12 -6.16
N LYS A 411 -14.07 -9.24 -6.76
CA LYS A 411 -14.04 -10.53 -6.09
C LYS A 411 -12.70 -10.71 -5.37
N GLU A 412 -12.74 -10.97 -4.08
CA GLU A 412 -11.56 -11.30 -3.26
C GLU A 412 -11.72 -12.71 -2.67
N GLY A 413 -11.11 -13.71 -3.32
CA GLY A 413 -11.26 -15.11 -2.92
C GLY A 413 -12.70 -15.59 -2.96
N LYS A 414 -13.30 -15.87 -1.80
CA LYS A 414 -14.71 -16.30 -1.66
C LYS A 414 -15.68 -15.13 -1.45
N PHE A 415 -15.19 -13.91 -1.25
CA PHE A 415 -15.98 -12.74 -0.90
C PHE A 415 -15.95 -11.71 -2.01
N TYR A 416 -16.87 -10.74 -1.92
CA TYR A 416 -16.88 -9.55 -2.77
C TYR A 416 -16.62 -8.33 -1.89
N ARG A 417 -15.75 -7.44 -2.36
CA ARG A 417 -15.45 -6.16 -1.73
C ARG A 417 -16.06 -5.04 -2.54
N VAL A 418 -16.85 -4.19 -1.88
CA VAL A 418 -17.38 -2.97 -2.48
C VAL A 418 -16.28 -1.90 -2.44
N LEU A 419 -15.98 -1.31 -3.59
CA LEU A 419 -14.93 -0.31 -3.77
C LEU A 419 -15.48 1.11 -3.71
N SER A 420 -16.65 1.31 -4.30
CA SER A 420 -17.32 2.61 -4.29
C SER A 420 -18.83 2.46 -4.40
N ARG A 421 -19.55 3.50 -4.00
CA ARG A 421 -21.00 3.60 -4.07
C ARG A 421 -21.37 4.94 -4.66
N LYS A 422 -22.36 4.97 -5.55
CA LYS A 422 -22.91 6.20 -6.12
C LYS A 422 -24.40 6.29 -5.78
N TRP A 423 -24.82 7.48 -5.36
CA TRP A 423 -26.20 7.90 -5.27
C TRP A 423 -26.42 8.95 -6.36
N ASN A 424 -27.47 8.81 -7.14
CA ASN A 424 -27.91 9.90 -8.03
C ASN A 424 -28.77 10.83 -7.19
N ASP A 425 -28.55 12.11 -7.32
CA ASP A 425 -29.35 13.17 -6.72
C ASP A 425 -30.82 13.11 -7.14
#